data_8e431c5614e56b739b4c22f71c49aa78
#
_entry.id   8e431c5614e56b739b4c22f71c49aa78
#
_cell.length_a   1.000
_cell.length_b   1.000
_cell.length_c   1.000
_cell.angle_alpha   90.00
_cell.angle_beta   90.00
_cell.angle_gamma   90.00
#
_symmetry.space_group_name_H-M   'P 1'
#
loop_
_entity.id
_entity.type
_entity.pdbx_description
1 polymer ?
#
loop_
_entity_poly.entity_id
_entity_poly.type
_entity_poly.pdbx_seq_one_letter_code
_entity_poly.pdbx_strand_id
1 'polypeptide(L)'
;MKKNNQKTLFSAPGGKSYLVPFILITSLFLLWGFAHGLLDVLNKHFQGVFTMTKAESGLVQFSTYIAYFLMALPAGMFMKRFGYKKGIILGLCLFAVGAFAFIPAAYLHSASPFLIALFVIACGLCILETAANPYSTILGPEESGAQRLNLSQSFNGLGWILGPLVGGMLIFGGEESDPFTLTKPYILVGSVVLLVAILFIFT
;
A
#
# COMPACT_ATOMS: atom_id res chain seq x y z
N MET A 1 7.93 47.85 1.65
CA MET A 1 6.93 46.77 1.57
C MET A 1 7.64 45.45 1.71
N LYS A 2 7.58 44.81 2.90
CA LYS A 2 8.09 43.45 3.08
C LYS A 2 7.15 42.50 2.34
N LYS A 3 7.61 41.84 1.27
CA LYS A 3 6.90 40.71 0.67
C LYS A 3 6.71 39.67 1.78
N ASN A 4 5.46 39.49 2.18
CA ASN A 4 5.04 38.43 3.10
C ASN A 4 5.28 37.10 2.38
N ASN A 5 6.47 36.52 2.58
CA ASN A 5 6.78 35.16 2.11
C ASN A 5 5.96 34.22 2.98
N GLN A 6 4.68 34.06 2.65
CA GLN A 6 3.86 32.98 3.23
C GLN A 6 4.57 31.67 2.90
N LYS A 7 5.24 31.10 3.91
CA LYS A 7 5.76 29.73 3.87
C LYS A 7 4.54 28.82 3.66
N THR A 8 4.27 28.43 2.41
CA THR A 8 3.21 27.46 2.14
C THR A 8 3.70 26.09 2.56
N LEU A 9 2.78 25.21 2.94
CA LEU A 9 3.06 23.82 3.36
C LEU A 9 4.01 23.05 2.40
N PHE A 10 4.11 23.50 1.15
CA PHE A 10 4.80 22.83 0.06
C PHE A 10 5.89 23.68 -0.62
N SER A 11 6.31 24.80 -0.02
CA SER A 11 7.34 25.68 -0.60
C SER A 11 8.67 25.48 0.11
N ALA A 12 9.73 25.26 -0.65
CA ALA A 12 11.10 25.29 -0.15
C ALA A 12 11.61 26.74 0.02
N PRO A 13 12.63 26.97 0.87
CA PRO A 13 13.47 28.13 0.79
C PRO A 13 14.06 28.22 -0.63
N GLY A 14 13.79 29.31 -1.38
CA GLY A 14 14.23 29.47 -2.78
C GLY A 14 13.16 29.22 -3.84
N GLY A 15 11.88 29.02 -3.46
CA GLY A 15 10.74 29.01 -4.39
C GLY A 15 10.47 27.68 -5.10
N LYS A 16 11.20 26.61 -4.77
CA LYS A 16 10.88 25.27 -5.28
C LYS A 16 9.59 24.77 -4.64
N SER A 17 8.69 24.20 -5.46
CA SER A 17 7.46 23.57 -4.99
C SER A 17 7.67 22.08 -4.79
N TYR A 18 7.29 21.57 -3.62
CA TYR A 18 7.26 20.12 -3.31
C TYR A 18 5.86 19.50 -3.50
N LEU A 19 4.94 20.24 -4.13
CA LEU A 19 3.55 19.79 -4.27
C LEU A 19 3.44 18.44 -5.03
N VAL A 20 4.13 18.29 -6.16
CA VAL A 20 4.08 17.06 -6.95
C VAL A 20 4.65 15.86 -6.20
N PRO A 21 5.88 15.92 -5.63
CA PRO A 21 6.38 14.85 -4.78
C PRO A 21 5.45 14.53 -3.60
N PHE A 22 4.83 15.54 -2.99
CA PHE A 22 3.91 15.34 -1.88
C PHE A 22 2.61 14.63 -2.31
N ILE A 23 2.03 14.98 -3.46
CA ILE A 23 0.87 14.29 -4.02
C ILE A 23 1.20 12.81 -4.28
N LEU A 24 2.37 12.54 -4.87
CA LEU A 24 2.81 11.17 -5.11
C LEU A 24 2.97 10.38 -3.80
N ILE A 25 3.59 10.97 -2.78
CA ILE A 25 3.73 10.31 -1.48
C ILE A 25 2.35 10.08 -0.84
N THR A 26 1.47 11.07 -0.88
CA THR A 26 0.12 10.98 -0.31
C THR A 26 -0.70 9.88 -1.01
N SER A 27 -0.50 9.66 -2.31
CA SER A 27 -1.14 8.54 -3.03
C SER A 27 -0.70 7.17 -2.50
N LEU A 28 0.54 7.04 -2.00
CA LEU A 28 1.01 5.80 -1.37
C LEU A 28 0.26 5.51 -0.06
N PHE A 29 -0.05 6.55 0.72
CA PHE A 29 -0.86 6.38 1.94
C PHE A 29 -2.27 5.91 1.62
N LEU A 30 -2.89 6.45 0.56
CA LEU A 30 -4.19 5.99 0.07
C LEU A 30 -4.14 4.52 -0.35
N LEU A 31 -3.16 4.14 -1.16
CA LEU A 31 -2.97 2.76 -1.64
C LEU A 31 -2.69 1.80 -0.48
N TRP A 32 -1.89 2.22 0.49
CA TRP A 32 -1.61 1.42 1.69
C TRP A 32 -2.87 1.18 2.52
N GLY A 33 -3.65 2.23 2.82
CA GLY A 33 -4.93 2.07 3.52
C GLY A 33 -5.92 1.21 2.74
N PHE A 34 -6.00 1.39 1.43
CA PHE A 34 -6.85 0.59 0.55
C PHE A 34 -6.49 -0.90 0.60
N ALA A 35 -5.20 -1.24 0.52
CA ALA A 35 -4.73 -2.62 0.59
C ALA A 35 -5.06 -3.28 1.94
N HIS A 36 -4.92 -2.55 3.05
CA HIS A 36 -5.31 -3.06 4.37
C HIS A 36 -6.82 -3.24 4.49
N GLY A 37 -7.61 -2.29 3.99
CA GLY A 37 -9.07 -2.41 3.97
C GLY A 37 -9.58 -3.60 3.17
N LEU A 38 -8.85 -4.04 2.14
CA LEU A 38 -9.17 -5.26 1.38
C LEU A 38 -9.02 -6.54 2.21
N LEU A 39 -8.12 -6.57 3.22
CA LEU A 39 -7.85 -7.79 3.99
C LEU A 39 -9.07 -8.32 4.73
N ASP A 40 -9.95 -7.46 5.24
CA ASP A 40 -11.15 -7.88 5.97
C ASP A 40 -12.17 -8.52 5.03
N VAL A 41 -12.33 -7.95 3.83
CA VAL A 41 -13.19 -8.51 2.78
C VAL A 41 -12.65 -9.85 2.30
N LEU A 42 -11.33 -9.92 2.07
CA LEU A 42 -10.64 -11.12 1.66
C LEU A 42 -10.79 -12.26 2.68
N ASN A 43 -10.60 -11.95 3.98
CA ASN A 43 -10.74 -12.92 5.05
C ASN A 43 -12.13 -13.58 5.03
N LYS A 44 -13.18 -12.80 4.91
CA LYS A 44 -14.56 -13.31 4.83
C LYS A 44 -14.76 -14.20 3.60
N HIS A 45 -14.24 -13.79 2.46
CA HIS A 45 -14.39 -14.54 1.21
C HIS A 45 -13.59 -15.87 1.22
N PHE A 46 -12.41 -15.89 1.84
CA PHE A 46 -11.62 -17.10 2.04
C PHE A 46 -12.38 -18.18 2.82
N GLN A 47 -13.18 -17.79 3.81
CA GLN A 47 -14.03 -18.71 4.56
C GLN A 47 -15.04 -19.41 3.64
N GLY A 48 -15.60 -18.71 2.67
CA GLY A 48 -16.54 -19.28 1.70
C GLY A 48 -15.84 -20.14 0.63
N VAL A 49 -14.85 -19.60 -0.07
CA VAL A 49 -14.17 -20.25 -1.20
C VAL A 49 -13.41 -21.51 -0.78
N PHE A 50 -12.70 -21.45 0.35
CA PHE A 50 -11.85 -22.55 0.81
C PHE A 50 -12.43 -23.33 1.99
N THR A 51 -13.71 -23.09 2.34
CA THR A 51 -14.40 -23.75 3.47
C THR A 51 -13.60 -23.68 4.77
N MET A 52 -12.88 -22.58 4.98
CA MET A 52 -12.01 -22.36 6.14
C MET A 52 -12.83 -21.98 7.37
N THR A 53 -12.42 -22.51 8.52
CA THR A 53 -12.93 -22.05 9.81
C THR A 53 -12.52 -20.60 10.08
N LYS A 54 -13.20 -19.92 11.01
CA LYS A 54 -12.81 -18.55 11.45
C LYS A 54 -11.38 -18.51 11.97
N ALA A 55 -10.91 -19.57 12.63
CA ALA A 55 -9.53 -19.65 13.14
C ALA A 55 -8.52 -19.77 12.00
N GLU A 56 -8.79 -20.63 11.00
CA GLU A 56 -7.92 -20.80 9.84
C GLU A 56 -7.87 -19.57 8.96
N SER A 57 -8.98 -18.84 8.81
CA SER A 57 -9.00 -17.58 8.06
C SER A 57 -8.15 -16.47 8.72
N GLY A 58 -7.82 -16.61 10.01
CA GLY A 58 -6.83 -15.76 10.69
C GLY A 58 -5.42 -15.85 10.07
N LEU A 59 -5.13 -16.89 9.27
CA LEU A 59 -3.88 -16.99 8.51
C LEU A 59 -3.72 -15.86 7.48
N VAL A 60 -4.80 -15.24 7.03
CA VAL A 60 -4.78 -14.07 6.15
C VAL A 60 -4.09 -12.89 6.86
N GLN A 61 -4.55 -12.56 8.07
CA GLN A 61 -3.91 -11.52 8.89
C GLN A 61 -2.52 -11.94 9.35
N PHE A 62 -2.35 -13.19 9.77
CA PHE A 62 -1.05 -13.71 10.19
C PHE A 62 0.00 -13.57 9.08
N SER A 63 -0.32 -13.95 7.84
CA SER A 63 0.58 -13.82 6.68
C SER A 63 1.02 -12.36 6.48
N THR A 64 0.11 -11.42 6.63
CA THR A 64 0.39 -9.99 6.50
C THR A 64 1.28 -9.49 7.63
N TYR A 65 0.90 -9.74 8.89
CA TYR A 65 1.63 -9.18 10.03
C TYR A 65 2.99 -9.83 10.27
N ILE A 66 3.16 -11.12 9.93
CA ILE A 66 4.48 -11.76 10.02
C ILE A 66 5.45 -11.16 8.97
N ALA A 67 4.94 -10.80 7.78
CA ALA A 67 5.74 -10.08 6.79
C ALA A 67 6.20 -8.72 7.32
N TYR A 68 5.33 -7.96 7.96
CA TYR A 68 5.70 -6.69 8.61
C TYR A 68 6.76 -6.89 9.68
N PHE A 69 6.59 -7.88 10.54
CA PHE A 69 7.57 -8.20 11.60
C PHE A 69 8.95 -8.52 11.01
N LEU A 70 9.00 -9.36 9.98
CA LEU A 70 10.26 -9.77 9.36
C LEU A 70 10.91 -8.65 8.53
N MET A 71 10.10 -7.82 7.86
CA MET A 71 10.61 -6.78 6.94
C MET A 71 10.92 -5.44 7.61
N ALA A 72 10.44 -5.17 8.82
CA ALA A 72 10.63 -3.88 9.49
C ALA A 72 12.12 -3.47 9.59
N LEU A 73 12.97 -4.36 10.09
CA LEU A 73 14.42 -4.09 10.20
C LEU A 73 15.13 -4.07 8.84
N PRO A 74 14.93 -5.05 7.93
CA PRO A 74 15.50 -4.99 6.58
C PRO A 74 15.09 -3.74 5.80
N ALA A 75 13.83 -3.31 5.90
CA ALA A 75 13.36 -2.09 5.27
C ALA A 75 14.10 -0.85 5.75
N GLY A 76 14.24 -0.69 7.08
CA GLY A 76 15.00 0.41 7.67
C GLY A 76 16.47 0.42 7.24
N MET A 77 17.14 -0.75 7.23
CA MET A 77 18.51 -0.90 6.75
C MET A 77 18.64 -0.56 5.25
N PHE A 78 17.66 -0.98 4.45
CA PHE A 78 17.63 -0.65 3.02
C PHE A 78 17.52 0.85 2.80
N MET A 79 16.60 1.55 3.53
CA MET A 79 16.45 3.00 3.43
C MET A 79 17.73 3.74 3.81
N LYS A 80 18.41 3.29 4.87
CA LYS A 80 19.66 3.89 5.31
C LYS A 80 20.76 3.77 4.24
N ARG A 81 20.81 2.67 3.48
CA ARG A 81 21.85 2.41 2.48
C ARG A 81 21.54 3.01 1.11
N PHE A 82 20.29 2.94 0.67
CA PHE A 82 19.89 3.24 -0.71
C PHE A 82 18.98 4.46 -0.85
N GLY A 83 18.48 5.01 0.28
CA GLY A 83 17.59 6.16 0.32
C GLY A 83 16.12 5.82 0.09
N TYR A 84 15.26 6.80 0.39
CA TYR A 84 13.79 6.62 0.37
C TYR A 84 13.24 6.33 -1.02
N LYS A 85 13.68 7.02 -2.08
CA LYS A 85 13.17 6.83 -3.45
C LYS A 85 13.33 5.39 -3.91
N LYS A 86 14.51 4.80 -3.74
CA LYS A 86 14.76 3.40 -4.13
C LYS A 86 13.94 2.43 -3.28
N GLY A 87 13.74 2.75 -2.00
CA GLY A 87 12.87 1.98 -1.12
C GLY A 87 11.42 1.99 -1.58
N ILE A 88 10.89 3.15 -1.93
CA ILE A 88 9.53 3.29 -2.47
C ILE A 88 9.37 2.45 -3.74
N ILE A 89 10.30 2.56 -4.69
CA ILE A 89 10.24 1.77 -5.93
C ILE A 89 10.28 0.27 -5.63
N LEU A 90 11.17 -0.19 -4.75
CA LEU A 90 11.23 -1.60 -4.34
C LEU A 90 9.92 -2.07 -3.70
N GLY A 91 9.37 -1.28 -2.78
CA GLY A 91 8.11 -1.59 -2.12
C GLY A 91 6.95 -1.69 -3.10
N LEU A 92 6.84 -0.74 -4.05
CA LEU A 92 5.82 -0.77 -5.11
C LEU A 92 5.98 -1.99 -6.04
N CYS A 93 7.21 -2.34 -6.42
CA CYS A 93 7.48 -3.52 -7.23
C CYS A 93 7.08 -4.82 -6.51
N LEU A 94 7.43 -4.97 -5.22
CA LEU A 94 7.03 -6.14 -4.44
C LEU A 94 5.51 -6.20 -4.28
N PHE A 95 4.86 -5.07 -4.03
CA PHE A 95 3.40 -5.01 -3.97
C PHE A 95 2.78 -5.46 -5.29
N ALA A 96 3.22 -4.92 -6.44
CA ALA A 96 2.70 -5.30 -7.74
C ALA A 96 2.91 -6.80 -8.03
N VAL A 97 4.11 -7.33 -7.76
CA VAL A 97 4.42 -8.77 -7.92
C VAL A 97 3.48 -9.62 -7.08
N GLY A 98 3.30 -9.29 -5.80
CA GLY A 98 2.39 -10.02 -4.93
C GLY A 98 0.93 -9.91 -5.38
N ALA A 99 0.49 -8.74 -5.85
CA ALA A 99 -0.87 -8.55 -6.36
C ALA A 99 -1.13 -9.38 -7.63
N PHE A 100 -0.21 -9.40 -8.57
CA PHE A 100 -0.32 -10.23 -9.78
C PHE A 100 -0.14 -11.73 -9.51
N ALA A 101 0.52 -12.12 -8.42
CA ALA A 101 0.62 -13.51 -8.00
C ALA A 101 -0.73 -14.13 -7.58
N PHE A 102 -1.77 -13.32 -7.34
CA PHE A 102 -3.14 -13.80 -7.16
C PHE A 102 -3.66 -14.52 -8.40
N ILE A 103 -3.21 -14.14 -9.61
CA ILE A 103 -3.64 -14.79 -10.85
C ILE A 103 -3.22 -16.28 -10.87
N PRO A 104 -1.92 -16.63 -10.80
CA PRO A 104 -1.54 -18.04 -10.74
C PRO A 104 -2.04 -18.76 -9.49
N ALA A 105 -2.23 -18.07 -8.36
CA ALA A 105 -2.78 -18.66 -7.15
C ALA A 105 -4.21 -19.16 -7.36
N ALA A 106 -5.03 -18.47 -8.15
CA ALA A 106 -6.40 -18.89 -8.45
C ALA A 106 -6.47 -20.22 -9.20
N TYR A 107 -5.52 -20.50 -10.10
CA TYR A 107 -5.47 -21.77 -10.82
C TYR A 107 -5.12 -22.98 -9.93
N LEU A 108 -4.50 -22.77 -8.78
CA LEU A 108 -4.10 -23.84 -7.86
C LEU A 108 -5.23 -24.26 -6.91
N HIS A 109 -6.37 -23.57 -6.90
CA HIS A 109 -7.55 -23.85 -6.06
C HIS A 109 -7.22 -24.16 -4.60
N SER A 110 -6.23 -23.45 -4.03
CA SER A 110 -5.75 -23.62 -2.65
C SER A 110 -5.50 -22.28 -1.99
N ALA A 111 -5.71 -22.19 -0.69
CA ALA A 111 -5.48 -20.96 0.07
C ALA A 111 -3.98 -20.59 0.18
N SER A 112 -3.09 -21.58 0.28
CA SER A 112 -1.66 -21.34 0.54
C SER A 112 -0.97 -20.43 -0.47
N PRO A 113 -1.16 -20.56 -1.81
CA PRO A 113 -0.55 -19.63 -2.76
C PRO A 113 -1.01 -18.18 -2.59
N PHE A 114 -2.28 -17.98 -2.23
CA PHE A 114 -2.80 -16.64 -1.93
C PHE A 114 -2.16 -16.06 -0.66
N LEU A 115 -1.95 -16.87 0.38
CA LEU A 115 -1.27 -16.43 1.60
C LEU A 115 0.18 -16.02 1.33
N ILE A 116 0.88 -16.74 0.44
CA ILE A 116 2.23 -16.37 -0.02
C ILE A 116 2.18 -15.06 -0.81
N ALA A 117 1.23 -14.89 -1.70
CA ALA A 117 1.04 -13.65 -2.44
C ALA A 117 0.77 -12.45 -1.52
N LEU A 118 -0.08 -12.62 -0.49
CA LEU A 118 -0.33 -11.63 0.55
C LEU A 118 0.94 -11.30 1.35
N PHE A 119 1.74 -12.31 1.69
CA PHE A 119 3.02 -12.10 2.37
C PHE A 119 3.94 -11.19 1.53
N VAL A 120 4.04 -11.42 0.22
CA VAL A 120 4.85 -10.59 -0.69
C VAL A 120 4.29 -9.16 -0.78
N ILE A 121 2.97 -9.00 -0.89
CA ILE A 121 2.31 -7.68 -0.83
C ILE A 121 2.68 -6.97 0.46
N ALA A 122 2.56 -7.65 1.59
CA ALA A 122 2.82 -7.07 2.91
C ALA A 122 4.29 -6.69 3.12
N CYS A 123 5.24 -7.44 2.55
CA CYS A 123 6.64 -7.03 2.49
C CYS A 123 6.79 -5.69 1.74
N GLY A 124 6.12 -5.54 0.60
CA GLY A 124 6.10 -4.29 -0.15
C GLY A 124 5.48 -3.14 0.64
N LEU A 125 4.33 -3.38 1.30
CA LEU A 125 3.65 -2.39 2.12
C LEU A 125 4.50 -1.92 3.31
N CYS A 126 5.20 -2.84 4.00
CA CYS A 126 6.11 -2.52 5.10
C CYS A 126 7.25 -1.60 4.63
N ILE A 127 7.84 -1.88 3.47
CA ILE A 127 8.89 -1.04 2.88
C ILE A 127 8.33 0.34 2.52
N LEU A 128 7.14 0.41 1.91
CA LEU A 128 6.49 1.66 1.56
C LEU A 128 6.20 2.52 2.78
N GLU A 129 5.66 1.94 3.84
CA GLU A 129 5.35 2.62 5.09
C GLU A 129 6.62 3.17 5.75
N THR A 130 7.67 2.35 5.84
CA THR A 130 8.97 2.74 6.40
C THR A 130 9.59 3.91 5.63
N ALA A 131 9.36 4.02 4.31
CA ALA A 131 9.86 5.10 3.48
C ALA A 131 8.95 6.32 3.48
N ALA A 132 7.64 6.15 3.31
CA ALA A 132 6.69 7.24 3.07
C ALA A 132 6.46 8.13 4.30
N ASN A 133 6.42 7.53 5.51
CA ASN A 133 6.22 8.28 6.75
C ASN A 133 7.30 9.37 6.96
N PRO A 134 8.61 9.05 7.03
CA PRO A 134 9.63 10.07 7.17
C PRO A 134 9.75 10.96 5.92
N TYR A 135 9.53 10.42 4.72
CA TYR A 135 9.66 11.20 3.50
C TYR A 135 8.60 12.31 3.40
N SER A 136 7.37 12.04 3.84
CA SER A 136 6.30 13.06 3.87
C SER A 136 6.65 14.25 4.78
N THR A 137 7.41 14.02 5.86
CA THR A 137 7.80 15.08 6.81
C THR A 137 8.90 15.99 6.29
N ILE A 138 9.77 15.49 5.41
CA ILE A 138 10.90 16.26 4.86
C ILE A 138 10.58 17.00 3.54
N LEU A 139 9.40 16.78 2.96
CA LEU A 139 8.96 17.44 1.72
C LEU A 139 8.41 18.84 1.99
N GLY A 140 9.25 19.75 2.51
CA GLY A 140 8.89 21.15 2.75
C GLY A 140 9.49 21.70 4.05
N PRO A 141 8.99 22.82 4.57
CA PRO A 141 9.48 23.42 5.80
C PRO A 141 9.37 22.47 7.00
N GLU A 142 10.39 22.45 7.86
CA GLU A 142 10.46 21.55 9.02
C GLU A 142 9.29 21.77 9.98
N GLU A 143 8.91 23.03 10.19
CA GLU A 143 7.84 23.43 11.11
C GLU A 143 6.45 22.86 10.73
N SER A 144 6.25 22.50 9.46
CA SER A 144 4.99 21.93 8.94
C SER A 144 5.07 20.43 8.65
N GLY A 145 6.14 19.74 9.07
CA GLY A 145 6.33 18.31 8.83
C GLY A 145 5.19 17.46 9.40
N ALA A 146 4.77 17.71 10.64
CA ALA A 146 3.66 17.02 11.28
C ALA A 146 2.31 17.23 10.54
N GLN A 147 2.07 18.44 10.03
CA GLN A 147 0.85 18.75 9.27
C GLN A 147 0.79 17.96 7.96
N ARG A 148 1.92 17.86 7.25
CA ARG A 148 2.03 17.05 6.02
C ARG A 148 1.81 15.58 6.30
N LEU A 149 2.40 15.03 7.37
CA LEU A 149 2.19 13.66 7.75
C LEU A 149 0.71 13.38 8.09
N ASN A 150 0.08 14.25 8.90
CA ASN A 150 -1.33 14.11 9.27
C ASN A 150 -2.24 14.19 8.04
N LEU A 151 -1.95 15.07 7.09
CA LEU A 151 -2.69 15.15 5.83
C LEU A 151 -2.54 13.85 5.03
N SER A 152 -1.32 13.29 4.92
CA SER A 152 -1.09 12.01 4.25
C SER A 152 -1.82 10.85 4.95
N GLN A 153 -1.81 10.81 6.29
CA GLN A 153 -2.52 9.81 7.08
C GLN A 153 -4.06 9.91 6.93
N SER A 154 -4.60 11.11 6.66
CA SER A 154 -6.03 11.25 6.35
C SER A 154 -6.40 10.52 5.05
N PHE A 155 -5.52 10.52 4.05
CA PHE A 155 -5.70 9.72 2.83
C PHE A 155 -5.55 8.21 3.09
N ASN A 156 -4.70 7.82 4.02
CA ASN A 156 -4.65 6.43 4.48
C ASN A 156 -6.00 6.00 5.09
N GLY A 157 -6.58 6.82 5.98
CA GLY A 157 -7.91 6.57 6.53
C GLY A 157 -8.99 6.47 5.45
N LEU A 158 -8.94 7.33 4.42
CA LEU A 158 -9.83 7.22 3.26
C LEU A 158 -9.64 5.89 2.52
N GLY A 159 -8.41 5.42 2.38
CA GLY A 159 -8.09 4.10 1.82
C GLY A 159 -8.76 2.96 2.58
N TRP A 160 -8.73 2.99 3.91
CA TRP A 160 -9.41 2.01 4.77
C TRP A 160 -10.93 1.95 4.56
N ILE A 161 -11.55 3.06 4.15
CA ILE A 161 -12.99 3.11 3.82
C ILE A 161 -13.23 2.57 2.39
N LEU A 162 -12.42 3.02 1.43
CA LEU A 162 -12.59 2.65 0.02
C LEU A 162 -12.23 1.19 -0.25
N GLY A 163 -11.26 0.62 0.47
CA GLY A 163 -10.83 -0.77 0.32
C GLY A 163 -11.99 -1.76 0.44
N PRO A 164 -12.72 -1.80 1.57
CA PRO A 164 -13.86 -2.70 1.75
C PRO A 164 -14.99 -2.42 0.77
N LEU A 165 -15.27 -1.16 0.42
CA LEU A 165 -16.33 -0.80 -0.52
C LEU A 165 -16.03 -1.36 -1.92
N VAL A 166 -14.87 -1.05 -2.47
CA VAL A 166 -14.47 -1.51 -3.81
C VAL A 166 -14.22 -3.01 -3.82
N GLY A 167 -13.53 -3.54 -2.80
CA GLY A 167 -13.28 -4.96 -2.65
C GLY A 167 -14.57 -5.76 -2.55
N GLY A 168 -15.51 -5.29 -1.75
CA GLY A 168 -16.82 -5.91 -1.60
C GLY A 168 -17.61 -5.95 -2.92
N MET A 169 -17.63 -4.85 -3.67
CA MET A 169 -18.28 -4.79 -4.98
C MET A 169 -17.65 -5.75 -6.00
N LEU A 170 -16.32 -5.86 -6.01
CA LEU A 170 -15.61 -6.69 -6.98
C LEU A 170 -15.62 -8.19 -6.63
N ILE A 171 -15.62 -8.51 -5.34
CA ILE A 171 -15.57 -9.89 -4.85
C ILE A 171 -16.98 -10.49 -4.76
N PHE A 172 -17.91 -9.82 -4.09
CA PHE A 172 -19.27 -10.35 -3.86
C PHE A 172 -20.24 -10.12 -5.02
N GLY A 173 -19.83 -9.44 -6.08
CA GLY A 173 -20.61 -9.31 -7.33
C GLY A 173 -20.50 -10.52 -8.27
N GLY A 174 -19.77 -11.58 -7.91
CA GLY A 174 -19.60 -12.82 -8.67
C GLY A 174 -20.07 -14.06 -7.91
N GLU A 175 -19.76 -15.25 -8.43
CA GLU A 175 -20.02 -16.51 -7.73
C GLU A 175 -19.17 -16.63 -6.46
N GLU A 176 -19.81 -16.85 -5.31
CA GLU A 176 -19.13 -16.86 -3.99
C GLU A 176 -18.07 -17.95 -3.85
N SER A 177 -18.09 -19.00 -4.68
CA SER A 177 -17.18 -20.16 -4.63
C SER A 177 -16.02 -20.09 -5.64
N ASP A 178 -15.96 -19.04 -6.49
CA ASP A 178 -14.92 -18.95 -7.53
C ASP A 178 -13.67 -18.23 -7.00
N PRO A 179 -12.49 -18.91 -6.91
CA PRO A 179 -11.24 -18.30 -6.52
C PRO A 179 -10.79 -17.14 -7.42
N PHE A 180 -11.27 -17.09 -8.68
CA PHE A 180 -10.93 -16.00 -9.60
C PHE A 180 -11.56 -14.68 -9.22
N THR A 181 -12.63 -14.66 -8.43
CA THR A 181 -13.22 -13.41 -7.92
C THR A 181 -12.22 -12.64 -7.04
N LEU A 182 -11.33 -13.36 -6.32
CA LEU A 182 -10.26 -12.79 -5.52
C LEU A 182 -9.20 -12.06 -6.35
N THR A 183 -9.02 -12.42 -7.61
CA THR A 183 -8.00 -11.80 -8.47
C THR A 183 -8.37 -10.39 -8.91
N LYS A 184 -9.66 -10.09 -9.09
CA LYS A 184 -10.16 -8.83 -9.65
C LYS A 184 -9.66 -7.59 -8.89
N PRO A 185 -9.87 -7.45 -7.56
CA PRO A 185 -9.38 -6.28 -6.83
C PRO A 185 -7.85 -6.20 -6.82
N TYR A 186 -7.15 -7.33 -6.78
CA TYR A 186 -5.69 -7.33 -6.75
C TYR A 186 -5.05 -7.01 -8.11
N ILE A 187 -5.66 -7.40 -9.22
CA ILE A 187 -5.25 -6.96 -10.57
C ILE A 187 -5.43 -5.44 -10.70
N LEU A 188 -6.58 -4.92 -10.26
CA LEU A 188 -6.84 -3.48 -10.27
C LEU A 188 -5.77 -2.72 -9.48
N VAL A 189 -5.58 -3.09 -8.22
CA VAL A 189 -4.60 -2.44 -7.33
C VAL A 189 -3.17 -2.62 -7.85
N GLY A 190 -2.79 -3.83 -8.27
CA GLY A 190 -1.48 -4.13 -8.82
C GLY A 190 -1.15 -3.26 -10.04
N SER A 191 -2.14 -3.03 -10.92
CA SER A 191 -2.00 -2.16 -12.09
C SER A 191 -1.79 -0.69 -11.69
N VAL A 192 -2.56 -0.19 -10.71
CA VAL A 192 -2.41 1.17 -10.18
C VAL A 192 -1.04 1.33 -9.50
N VAL A 193 -0.64 0.37 -8.68
CA VAL A 193 0.66 0.37 -8.00
C VAL A 193 1.83 0.36 -8.99
N LEU A 194 1.72 -0.43 -10.06
CA LEU A 194 2.73 -0.46 -11.12
C LEU A 194 2.83 0.88 -11.84
N LEU A 195 1.70 1.53 -12.14
CA LEU A 195 1.66 2.87 -12.73
C LEU A 195 2.36 3.88 -11.81
N VAL A 196 2.05 3.84 -10.51
CA VAL A 196 2.69 4.72 -9.51
C VAL A 196 4.19 4.45 -9.41
N ALA A 197 4.63 3.17 -9.48
CA ALA A 197 6.04 2.82 -9.51
C ALA A 197 6.77 3.46 -10.71
N ILE A 198 6.15 3.39 -11.89
CA ILE A 198 6.68 4.03 -13.11
C ILE A 198 6.80 5.55 -12.92
N LEU A 199 5.78 6.20 -12.37
CA LEU A 199 5.83 7.65 -12.09
C LEU A 199 6.97 8.00 -11.13
N PHE A 200 7.19 7.19 -10.09
CA PHE A 200 8.31 7.40 -9.15
C PHE A 200 9.69 7.23 -9.78
N ILE A 201 9.83 6.39 -10.81
CA ILE A 201 11.11 6.23 -11.52
C ILE A 201 11.50 7.54 -12.22
N PHE A 202 10.52 8.22 -12.84
CA PHE A 202 10.74 9.43 -13.64
C PHE A 202 10.70 10.74 -12.84
N THR A 203 10.29 10.71 -11.55
CA THR A 203 10.30 11.88 -10.66
C THR A 203 11.53 11.90 -9.80
#